data_6f198ce0d5701d294c0612a1bbdba335
#
_entry.id   6f198ce0d5701d294c0612a1bbdba335
#
_cell.length_a   1.000
_cell.length_b   1.000
_cell.length_c   1.000
_cell.angle_alpha   90.00
_cell.angle_beta   90.00
_cell.angle_gamma   90.00
#
_symmetry.space_group_name_H-M   'P 1'
#
loop_
_entity.id
_entity.type
_entity.pdbx_description
1 polymer ?
#
loop_
_entity_poly.entity_id
_entity_poly.type
_entity_poly.pdbx_seq_one_letter_code
_entity_poly.pdbx_strand_id
1 'polypeptide(L)'
;MVEYNCQKFLNKFLEKKVLLKYNKDRKNALLITETRPSLNLILVIKNALSIFKNHNLIVVGSIWVFKLIEKFIGNEFHKININKIKISIKEYSNLLTDKNFWSKIKEENIMVLQSDCLILRDYDFENFKYGMIGPVSLSKYENSFVMNGGFSLRKKDLMIELCNKSKEINVNEDIYFSNLIRSNYPELMPSMQECNNFALESWGNPNTAIGIHGTDKYYCSPELFIEVFKSLES
;
A
#
# COMPACT_ATOMS: atom_id res chain seq x y z
N MET A 1 -9.68 -21.59 3.09
CA MET A 1 -8.48 -22.03 3.85
C MET A 1 -7.45 -20.90 3.93
N VAL A 2 -7.04 -20.31 2.85
CA VAL A 2 -6.04 -19.22 2.83
C VAL A 2 -6.53 -17.97 3.55
N GLU A 3 -7.77 -17.52 3.32
CA GLU A 3 -8.42 -16.41 4.05
C GLU A 3 -8.38 -16.64 5.56
N TYR A 4 -8.71 -17.85 5.97
CA TYR A 4 -8.66 -18.23 7.38
C TYR A 4 -7.24 -18.08 7.95
N ASN A 5 -6.21 -18.43 7.19
CA ASN A 5 -4.82 -18.30 7.63
C ASN A 5 -4.39 -16.84 7.70
N CYS A 6 -4.72 -16.01 6.68
CA CYS A 6 -4.45 -14.59 6.71
C CYS A 6 -5.15 -13.91 7.88
N GLN A 7 -6.43 -14.19 8.09
CA GLN A 7 -7.18 -13.62 9.19
C GLN A 7 -6.64 -14.06 10.56
N LYS A 8 -6.30 -15.35 10.71
CA LYS A 8 -5.67 -15.87 11.93
C LYS A 8 -4.34 -15.18 12.20
N PHE A 9 -3.53 -14.97 11.17
CA PHE A 9 -2.27 -14.25 11.30
C PHE A 9 -2.48 -12.78 11.69
N LEU A 10 -3.37 -12.09 11.01
CA LEU A 10 -3.72 -10.70 11.33
C LEU A 10 -4.23 -10.56 12.76
N ASN A 11 -5.04 -11.49 13.25
CA ASN A 11 -5.58 -11.47 14.62
C ASN A 11 -4.50 -11.46 15.70
N LYS A 12 -3.28 -11.99 15.41
CA LYS A 12 -2.13 -11.87 16.33
C LYS A 12 -1.77 -10.42 16.65
N PHE A 13 -2.14 -9.48 15.80
CA PHE A 13 -1.86 -8.05 15.99
C PHE A 13 -2.96 -7.29 16.75
N LEU A 14 -4.14 -7.85 16.95
CA LEU A 14 -5.24 -7.17 17.66
C LEU A 14 -4.83 -6.73 19.07
N GLU A 15 -4.18 -7.61 19.81
CA GLU A 15 -3.76 -7.37 21.19
C GLU A 15 -2.40 -6.66 21.29
N LYS A 16 -1.66 -6.58 20.17
CA LYS A 16 -0.34 -5.97 20.14
C LYS A 16 -0.45 -4.46 20.40
N LYS A 17 0.23 -3.98 21.44
CA LYS A 17 0.40 -2.54 21.64
C LYS A 17 1.37 -2.02 20.61
N VAL A 18 0.92 -1.08 19.78
CA VAL A 18 1.74 -0.41 18.79
C VAL A 18 1.90 1.04 19.23
N LEU A 19 3.12 1.51 19.30
CA LEU A 19 3.39 2.90 19.62
C LEU A 19 3.25 3.72 18.32
N LEU A 20 2.17 4.49 18.24
CA LEU A 20 1.99 5.47 17.18
C LEU A 20 2.57 6.80 17.63
N LYS A 21 3.56 7.29 16.92
CA LYS A 21 4.19 8.60 17.17
C LYS A 21 4.50 9.27 15.84
N TYR A 22 3.84 10.38 15.58
CA TYR A 22 4.17 11.21 14.43
C TYR A 22 5.50 11.94 14.68
N ASN A 23 6.38 11.92 13.68
CA ASN A 23 7.62 12.67 13.70
C ASN A 23 7.81 13.38 12.35
N LYS A 24 7.86 14.71 12.39
CA LYS A 24 7.98 15.58 11.20
C LYS A 24 9.27 15.40 10.39
N ASP A 25 10.29 14.80 11.02
CA ASP A 25 11.63 14.61 10.41
C ASP A 25 11.77 13.23 9.73
N ARG A 26 10.76 12.38 9.83
CA ARG A 26 10.74 11.10 9.12
C ARG A 26 10.52 11.31 7.62
N LYS A 27 11.31 10.59 6.83
CA LYS A 27 11.21 10.60 5.37
C LYS A 27 10.21 9.59 4.80
N ASN A 28 9.80 8.62 5.60
CA ASN A 28 9.01 7.49 5.17
C ASN A 28 7.65 7.48 5.85
N ALA A 29 6.59 7.13 5.10
CA ALA A 29 5.24 7.01 5.65
C ALA A 29 4.48 5.81 5.09
N LEU A 30 3.52 5.35 5.89
CA LEU A 30 2.45 4.43 5.50
C LEU A 30 1.22 5.26 5.16
N LEU A 31 0.69 5.13 3.97
CA LEU A 31 -0.50 5.83 3.49
C LEU A 31 -1.65 4.83 3.34
N ILE A 32 -2.72 5.07 4.06
CA ILE A 32 -3.94 4.26 3.97
C ILE A 32 -5.10 5.14 3.57
N THR A 33 -5.82 4.72 2.53
CA THR A 33 -7.06 5.38 2.07
C THR A 33 -8.23 4.44 2.31
N GLU A 34 -9.04 4.73 3.32
CA GLU A 34 -10.25 3.97 3.63
C GLU A 34 -11.32 4.90 4.25
N THR A 35 -12.54 4.78 3.78
CA THR A 35 -13.67 5.59 4.27
C THR A 35 -14.61 4.83 5.19
N ARG A 36 -14.56 3.51 5.17
CA ARG A 36 -15.40 2.61 5.97
C ARG A 36 -14.64 2.14 7.20
N PRO A 37 -15.16 2.38 8.40
CA PRO A 37 -14.55 1.86 9.62
C PRO A 37 -14.68 0.33 9.65
N SER A 38 -13.57 -0.38 9.81
CA SER A 38 -13.53 -1.84 9.95
C SER A 38 -12.41 -2.29 10.87
N LEU A 39 -12.57 -3.44 11.51
CA LEU A 39 -11.50 -4.04 12.32
C LEU A 39 -10.32 -4.50 11.45
N ASN A 40 -10.57 -4.94 10.22
CA ASN A 40 -9.49 -5.30 9.28
C ASN A 40 -8.55 -4.12 9.05
N LEU A 41 -9.07 -2.91 8.91
CA LEU A 41 -8.24 -1.71 8.82
C LEU A 41 -7.31 -1.57 10.03
N ILE A 42 -7.82 -1.78 11.24
CA ILE A 42 -7.01 -1.71 12.47
C ILE A 42 -5.93 -2.78 12.49
N LEU A 43 -6.26 -4.01 12.05
CA LEU A 43 -5.31 -5.11 11.96
C LEU A 43 -4.18 -4.81 10.98
N VAL A 44 -4.50 -4.31 9.79
CA VAL A 44 -3.52 -3.92 8.76
C VAL A 44 -2.61 -2.82 9.29
N ILE A 45 -3.16 -1.79 9.92
CA ILE A 45 -2.36 -0.70 10.50
C ILE A 45 -1.43 -1.22 11.60
N LYS A 46 -1.93 -2.03 12.53
CA LYS A 46 -1.12 -2.60 13.61
C LYS A 46 -0.02 -3.53 13.06
N ASN A 47 -0.35 -4.38 12.10
CA ASN A 47 0.64 -5.21 11.42
C ASN A 47 1.74 -4.33 10.78
N ALA A 48 1.37 -3.36 9.96
CA ALA A 48 2.33 -2.49 9.29
C ALA A 48 3.21 -1.70 10.27
N LEU A 49 2.63 -1.07 11.29
CA LEU A 49 3.37 -0.32 12.31
C LEU A 49 4.25 -1.19 13.21
N SER A 50 3.92 -2.48 13.38
CA SER A 50 4.75 -3.40 14.16
C SER A 50 6.06 -3.76 13.46
N ILE A 51 6.07 -3.68 12.14
CA ILE A 51 7.20 -3.96 11.26
C ILE A 51 7.92 -2.65 10.92
N PHE A 52 7.19 -1.67 10.37
CA PHE A 52 7.71 -0.36 9.99
C PHE A 52 7.63 0.64 11.15
N LYS A 53 8.39 0.40 12.22
CA LYS A 53 8.32 1.14 13.50
C LYS A 53 8.68 2.63 13.37
N ASN A 54 9.50 2.99 12.39
CA ASN A 54 10.02 4.34 12.19
C ASN A 54 9.32 5.10 11.05
N HIS A 55 8.09 4.71 10.71
CA HIS A 55 7.31 5.35 9.66
C HIS A 55 6.19 6.20 10.27
N ASN A 56 5.85 7.30 9.60
CA ASN A 56 4.64 8.03 9.92
C ASN A 56 3.42 7.30 9.38
N LEU A 57 2.27 7.49 10.01
CA LEU A 57 0.99 7.01 9.49
C LEU A 57 0.22 8.20 8.93
N ILE A 58 -0.23 8.08 7.69
CA ILE A 58 -1.11 9.01 7.00
C ILE A 58 -2.40 8.26 6.69
N VAL A 59 -3.52 8.80 7.13
CA VAL A 59 -4.83 8.21 6.87
C VAL A 59 -5.70 9.19 6.10
N VAL A 60 -6.13 8.75 4.93
CA VAL A 60 -7.12 9.44 4.10
C VAL A 60 -8.46 8.77 4.31
N GLY A 61 -9.43 9.49 4.85
CA GLY A 61 -10.68 8.83 5.17
C GLY A 61 -11.76 9.73 5.73
N SER A 62 -12.80 9.09 6.30
CA SER A 62 -13.90 9.74 6.98
C SER A 62 -13.57 9.99 8.47
N ILE A 63 -14.34 10.87 9.10
CA ILE A 63 -14.24 11.11 10.55
C ILE A 63 -14.46 9.82 11.36
N TRP A 64 -15.27 8.88 10.87
CA TRP A 64 -15.55 7.62 11.54
C TRP A 64 -14.34 6.67 11.52
N VAL A 65 -13.57 6.68 10.44
CA VAL A 65 -12.29 5.95 10.31
C VAL A 65 -11.29 6.53 11.29
N PHE A 66 -11.16 7.85 11.37
CA PHE A 66 -10.25 8.50 12.33
C PHE A 66 -10.59 8.14 13.77
N LYS A 67 -11.86 8.24 14.18
CA LYS A 67 -12.31 7.85 15.53
C LYS A 67 -12.01 6.38 15.85
N LEU A 68 -12.16 5.49 14.86
CA LEU A 68 -11.84 4.07 15.05
C LEU A 68 -10.34 3.88 15.30
N ILE A 69 -9.49 4.52 14.49
CA ILE A 69 -8.03 4.44 14.65
C ILE A 69 -7.59 5.04 15.98
N GLU A 70 -8.12 6.20 16.34
CA GLU A 70 -7.86 6.84 17.64
C GLU A 70 -8.16 5.92 18.81
N LYS A 71 -9.30 5.21 18.76
CA LYS A 71 -9.72 4.27 19.81
C LYS A 71 -8.77 3.11 20.00
N PHE A 72 -8.21 2.54 18.91
CA PHE A 72 -7.45 1.27 18.95
C PHE A 72 -5.94 1.43 18.86
N ILE A 73 -5.46 2.58 18.36
CA ILE A 73 -4.04 2.78 18.05
C ILE A 73 -3.53 4.08 18.69
N GLY A 74 -4.29 5.17 18.61
CA GLY A 74 -3.90 6.49 19.11
C GLY A 74 -4.18 7.60 18.12
N ASN A 75 -3.87 8.83 18.47
CA ASN A 75 -4.25 10.04 17.73
C ASN A 75 -3.09 10.72 16.98
N GLU A 76 -1.87 10.22 17.11
CA GLU A 76 -0.65 10.82 16.54
C GLU A 76 -0.42 10.38 15.09
N PHE A 77 -1.36 10.64 14.19
CA PHE A 77 -1.23 10.39 12.76
C PHE A 77 -1.73 11.56 11.90
N HIS A 78 -1.22 11.66 10.68
CA HIS A 78 -1.65 12.69 9.74
C HIS A 78 -3.03 12.32 9.15
N LYS A 79 -4.01 13.21 9.33
CA LYS A 79 -5.40 13.02 8.90
C LYS A 79 -5.69 13.84 7.67
N ILE A 80 -6.12 13.20 6.59
CA ILE A 80 -6.62 13.85 5.39
C ILE A 80 -8.11 13.50 5.26
N ASN A 81 -8.98 14.42 5.69
CA ASN A 81 -10.42 14.19 5.65
C ASN A 81 -10.97 14.45 4.24
N ILE A 82 -11.64 13.47 3.68
CA ILE A 82 -12.29 13.58 2.36
C ILE A 82 -13.81 13.74 2.45
N ASN A 83 -14.39 13.83 3.66
CA ASN A 83 -15.81 14.05 3.91
C ASN A 83 -16.77 13.09 3.17
N LYS A 84 -16.34 11.83 2.97
CA LYS A 84 -17.11 10.79 2.28
C LYS A 84 -17.22 9.54 3.14
N ILE A 85 -18.40 8.90 3.11
CA ILE A 85 -18.64 7.62 3.78
C ILE A 85 -18.18 6.44 2.89
N LYS A 86 -18.19 6.63 1.59
CA LYS A 86 -17.72 5.65 0.60
C LYS A 86 -17.03 6.38 -0.54
N ILE A 87 -15.94 5.82 -1.00
CA ILE A 87 -15.19 6.27 -2.18
C ILE A 87 -15.26 5.17 -3.26
N SER A 88 -15.55 5.55 -4.49
CA SER A 88 -15.51 4.66 -5.65
C SER A 88 -14.06 4.49 -6.15
N ILE A 89 -13.81 3.46 -6.95
CA ILE A 89 -12.50 3.24 -7.60
C ILE A 89 -12.07 4.46 -8.41
N LYS A 90 -13.01 5.07 -9.14
CA LYS A 90 -12.74 6.28 -9.93
C LYS A 90 -12.34 7.46 -9.04
N GLU A 91 -13.04 7.67 -7.94
CA GLU A 91 -12.72 8.76 -6.99
C GLU A 91 -11.39 8.52 -6.28
N TYR A 92 -11.08 7.27 -5.94
CA TYR A 92 -9.77 6.87 -5.41
C TYR A 92 -8.66 7.15 -6.42
N SER A 93 -8.85 6.74 -7.68
CA SER A 93 -7.89 6.99 -8.75
C SER A 93 -7.70 8.50 -8.98
N ASN A 94 -8.78 9.27 -9.03
CA ASN A 94 -8.72 10.73 -9.17
C ASN A 94 -7.98 11.39 -7.99
N LEU A 95 -8.16 10.89 -6.78
CA LEU A 95 -7.47 11.39 -5.60
C LEU A 95 -5.96 11.18 -5.71
N LEU A 96 -5.52 9.96 -6.03
CA LEU A 96 -4.09 9.62 -6.11
C LEU A 96 -3.40 10.20 -7.35
N THR A 97 -4.14 10.63 -8.35
CA THR A 97 -3.60 11.31 -9.53
C THR A 97 -3.74 12.84 -9.47
N ASP A 98 -4.17 13.38 -8.33
CA ASP A 98 -4.16 14.81 -8.05
C ASP A 98 -2.85 15.24 -7.37
N LYS A 99 -2.08 16.11 -8.02
CA LYS A 99 -0.85 16.68 -7.44
C LYS A 99 -1.07 17.37 -6.10
N ASN A 100 -2.23 18.02 -5.91
CA ASN A 100 -2.54 18.72 -4.66
C ASN A 100 -2.72 17.75 -3.49
N PHE A 101 -3.09 16.49 -3.77
CA PHE A 101 -3.12 15.44 -2.78
C PHE A 101 -1.71 15.12 -2.28
N TRP A 102 -0.79 14.79 -3.20
CA TRP A 102 0.60 14.47 -2.86
C TRP A 102 1.34 15.64 -2.20
N SER A 103 1.06 16.87 -2.60
CA SER A 103 1.66 18.07 -2.01
C SER A 103 1.31 18.30 -0.53
N LYS A 104 0.26 17.64 0.00
CA LYS A 104 -0.08 17.66 1.43
C LYS A 104 0.78 16.72 2.27
N ILE A 105 1.51 15.81 1.62
CA ILE A 105 2.37 14.80 2.25
C ILE A 105 3.78 15.35 2.32
N LYS A 106 4.42 15.27 3.48
CA LYS A 106 5.78 15.79 3.69
C LYS A 106 6.85 14.74 3.40
N GLU A 107 6.53 13.50 3.67
CA GLU A 107 7.43 12.36 3.56
C GLU A 107 7.79 12.09 2.09
N GLU A 108 8.98 11.52 1.88
CA GLU A 108 9.58 11.29 0.55
C GLU A 108 9.13 9.95 -0.05
N ASN A 109 9.18 8.88 0.76
CA ASN A 109 8.85 7.53 0.34
C ASN A 109 7.53 7.09 1.00
N ILE A 110 6.56 6.71 0.19
CA ILE A 110 5.19 6.45 0.64
C ILE A 110 4.81 5.01 0.32
N MET A 111 4.63 4.18 1.36
CA MET A 111 4.02 2.86 1.23
C MET A 111 2.50 3.02 1.26
N VAL A 112 1.87 2.85 0.10
CA VAL A 112 0.41 2.80 -0.03
C VAL A 112 -0.08 1.41 0.36
N LEU A 113 -1.07 1.36 1.26
CA LEU A 113 -1.68 0.12 1.75
C LEU A 113 -3.20 0.23 1.68
N GLN A 114 -3.85 -0.82 1.21
CA GLN A 114 -5.30 -1.02 1.30
C GLN A 114 -5.66 -1.91 2.49
N SER A 115 -6.94 -1.97 2.84
CA SER A 115 -7.43 -2.73 4.00
C SER A 115 -7.38 -4.25 3.84
N ASP A 116 -6.99 -4.73 2.67
CA ASP A 116 -6.76 -6.14 2.31
C ASP A 116 -5.26 -6.47 2.12
N CYS A 117 -4.37 -5.67 2.71
CA CYS A 117 -2.93 -5.90 2.71
C CYS A 117 -2.46 -6.66 3.96
N LEU A 118 -1.31 -7.32 3.84
CA LEU A 118 -0.58 -7.93 4.94
C LEU A 118 0.91 -7.73 4.74
N ILE A 119 1.60 -7.12 5.71
CA ILE A 119 3.06 -6.99 5.72
C ILE A 119 3.65 -8.24 6.34
N LEU A 120 4.63 -8.83 5.66
CA LEU A 120 5.32 -10.05 6.08
C LEU A 120 6.71 -9.75 6.66
N ARG A 121 7.43 -8.80 6.05
CA ARG A 121 8.82 -8.47 6.37
C ARG A 121 9.07 -6.98 6.30
N ASP A 122 10.16 -6.57 6.93
CA ASP A 122 10.69 -5.22 6.80
C ASP A 122 11.27 -4.99 5.38
N TYR A 123 11.39 -3.73 5.01
CA TYR A 123 11.95 -3.28 3.73
C TYR A 123 12.77 -2.02 3.95
N ASP A 124 13.90 -1.95 3.26
CA ASP A 124 14.77 -0.79 3.32
C ASP A 124 14.30 0.31 2.34
N PHE A 125 13.56 1.27 2.87
CA PHE A 125 13.06 2.42 2.11
C PHE A 125 14.17 3.38 1.67
N GLU A 126 15.30 3.42 2.37
CA GLU A 126 16.41 4.32 2.03
C GLU A 126 17.08 3.87 0.71
N ASN A 127 17.11 2.58 0.43
CA ASN A 127 17.63 2.01 -0.81
C ASN A 127 16.58 1.86 -1.92
N PHE A 128 15.40 2.44 -1.74
CA PHE A 128 14.35 2.41 -2.76
C PHE A 128 14.74 3.25 -3.99
N LYS A 129 15.02 2.60 -5.10
CA LYS A 129 15.54 3.22 -6.34
C LYS A 129 14.50 3.45 -7.43
N TYR A 130 13.30 2.84 -7.33
CA TYR A 130 12.26 2.94 -8.35
C TYR A 130 11.37 4.17 -8.15
N GLY A 131 10.62 4.56 -9.17
CA GLY A 131 9.59 5.57 -9.04
C GLY A 131 8.37 5.07 -8.28
N MET A 132 8.00 3.83 -8.57
CA MET A 132 6.95 3.05 -7.91
C MET A 132 7.30 1.58 -8.03
N ILE A 133 6.95 0.77 -7.02
CA ILE A 133 6.97 -0.69 -7.07
C ILE A 133 5.73 -1.24 -6.36
N GLY A 134 5.15 -2.29 -6.90
CA GLY A 134 3.99 -3.01 -6.35
C GLY A 134 3.91 -4.41 -6.95
N PRO A 135 2.98 -5.26 -6.49
CA PRO A 135 2.78 -6.58 -7.07
C PRO A 135 2.40 -6.49 -8.54
N VAL A 136 2.80 -7.50 -9.31
CA VAL A 136 2.47 -7.57 -10.73
C VAL A 136 0.99 -7.80 -10.93
N SER A 137 0.36 -6.93 -11.70
CA SER A 137 -0.94 -7.17 -12.32
C SER A 137 -0.76 -7.25 -13.83
N LEU A 138 -1.19 -8.36 -14.44
CA LEU A 138 -1.10 -8.50 -15.89
C LEU A 138 -2.14 -7.61 -16.55
N SER A 139 -1.67 -6.64 -17.31
CA SER A 139 -2.54 -5.84 -18.16
C SER A 139 -3.12 -6.73 -19.26
N LYS A 140 -4.42 -6.63 -19.50
CA LYS A 140 -5.06 -7.25 -20.67
C LYS A 140 -4.63 -6.58 -22.00
N TYR A 141 -3.93 -5.47 -21.91
CA TYR A 141 -3.49 -4.66 -23.04
C TYR A 141 -1.96 -4.70 -23.13
N GLU A 142 -1.43 -5.03 -24.32
CA GLU A 142 -0.06 -4.75 -24.78
C GLU A 142 1.11 -5.57 -24.19
N ASN A 143 0.97 -6.82 -23.82
CA ASN A 143 2.13 -7.62 -23.33
C ASN A 143 2.97 -6.92 -22.21
N SER A 144 2.38 -5.95 -21.52
CA SER A 144 3.00 -5.18 -20.46
C SER A 144 2.37 -5.50 -19.11
N PHE A 145 3.14 -5.43 -18.04
CA PHE A 145 2.62 -5.55 -16.70
C PHE A 145 2.36 -4.15 -16.09
N VAL A 146 1.47 -4.12 -15.13
CA VAL A 146 1.15 -2.96 -14.31
C VAL A 146 1.52 -3.29 -12.86
N MET A 147 2.06 -2.32 -12.15
CA MET A 147 2.29 -2.44 -10.70
C MET A 147 0.99 -2.10 -9.98
N ASN A 148 0.38 -3.08 -9.29
CA ASN A 148 -0.85 -2.82 -8.53
C ASN A 148 -0.61 -1.75 -7.45
N GLY A 149 -1.51 -0.79 -7.37
CA GLY A 149 -1.40 0.39 -6.50
C GLY A 149 -1.77 0.16 -5.05
N GLY A 150 -2.53 -0.90 -4.74
CA GLY A 150 -3.08 -1.15 -3.42
C GLY A 150 -2.07 -1.61 -2.36
N PHE A 151 -0.95 -2.15 -2.81
CA PHE A 151 0.26 -2.43 -2.02
C PHE A 151 1.46 -1.92 -2.80
N SER A 152 1.87 -0.68 -2.60
CA SER A 152 2.94 -0.12 -3.43
C SER A 152 3.80 0.88 -2.67
N LEU A 153 5.10 0.89 -2.96
CA LEU A 153 6.01 1.92 -2.48
C LEU A 153 6.26 2.92 -3.61
N ARG A 154 6.18 4.22 -3.31
CA ARG A 154 6.22 5.30 -4.29
C ARG A 154 7.12 6.44 -3.82
N LYS A 155 7.83 7.06 -4.76
CA LYS A 155 8.50 8.35 -4.56
C LYS A 155 7.51 9.49 -4.75
N LYS A 156 7.19 10.20 -3.66
CA LYS A 156 6.19 11.29 -3.67
C LYS A 156 6.46 12.34 -4.73
N ASP A 157 7.70 12.83 -4.84
CA ASP A 157 8.02 13.92 -5.76
C ASP A 157 7.83 13.50 -7.22
N LEU A 158 8.13 12.25 -7.56
CA LEU A 158 7.80 11.70 -8.88
C LEU A 158 6.29 11.62 -9.09
N MET A 159 5.50 11.22 -8.07
CA MET A 159 4.03 11.21 -8.20
C MET A 159 3.50 12.61 -8.51
N ILE A 160 4.00 13.66 -7.83
CA ILE A 160 3.65 15.05 -8.11
C ILE A 160 4.00 15.43 -9.55
N GLU A 161 5.19 15.08 -10.01
CA GLU A 161 5.63 15.37 -11.36
C GLU A 161 4.77 14.70 -12.41
N LEU A 162 4.48 13.40 -12.24
CA LEU A 162 3.66 12.64 -13.17
C LEU A 162 2.21 13.14 -13.22
N CYS A 163 1.64 13.58 -12.10
CA CYS A 163 0.31 14.21 -12.06
C CYS A 163 0.22 15.51 -12.89
N ASN A 164 1.34 16.17 -13.17
CA ASN A 164 1.35 17.36 -14.03
C ASN A 164 1.38 17.01 -15.53
N LYS A 165 1.72 15.77 -15.91
CA LYS A 165 1.93 15.38 -17.32
C LYS A 165 0.64 15.05 -18.07
N SER A 166 -0.43 14.65 -17.39
CA SER A 166 -1.70 14.32 -18.02
C SER A 166 -2.88 14.80 -17.17
N LYS A 167 -3.87 15.42 -17.83
CA LYS A 167 -5.06 15.99 -17.16
C LYS A 167 -6.28 15.07 -17.20
N GLU A 168 -6.33 14.12 -18.12
CA GLU A 168 -7.47 13.20 -18.25
C GLU A 168 -7.08 11.80 -17.82
N ILE A 169 -7.81 11.28 -16.81
CA ILE A 169 -7.59 9.96 -16.26
C ILE A 169 -8.84 9.13 -16.54
N ASN A 170 -8.75 8.31 -17.59
CA ASN A 170 -9.79 7.34 -17.96
C ASN A 170 -9.42 5.89 -17.55
N VAL A 171 -8.36 5.75 -16.76
CA VAL A 171 -7.85 4.46 -16.28
C VAL A 171 -7.64 4.50 -14.77
N ASN A 172 -7.44 3.35 -14.14
CA ASN A 172 -7.07 3.28 -12.72
C ASN A 172 -5.69 3.92 -12.50
N GLU A 173 -5.46 4.41 -11.31
CA GLU A 173 -4.25 5.17 -10.95
C GLU A 173 -2.95 4.36 -11.08
N ASP A 174 -3.01 3.06 -10.83
CA ASP A 174 -1.90 2.13 -10.97
C ASP A 174 -1.48 1.94 -12.44
N ILE A 175 -2.44 1.81 -13.35
CA ILE A 175 -2.21 1.80 -14.80
C ILE A 175 -1.62 3.14 -15.25
N TYR A 176 -2.18 4.25 -14.77
CA TYR A 176 -1.73 5.60 -15.07
C TYR A 176 -0.25 5.79 -14.72
N PHE A 177 0.13 5.53 -13.45
CA PHE A 177 1.51 5.71 -13.01
C PHE A 177 2.47 4.70 -13.66
N SER A 178 2.09 3.43 -13.79
CA SER A 178 2.93 2.42 -14.46
C SER A 178 3.27 2.82 -15.89
N ASN A 179 2.30 3.31 -16.66
CA ASN A 179 2.50 3.72 -18.02
C ASN A 179 3.36 4.99 -18.13
N LEU A 180 3.12 5.99 -17.28
CA LEU A 180 3.90 7.22 -17.28
C LEU A 180 5.34 7.00 -16.84
N ILE A 181 5.60 6.14 -15.84
CA ILE A 181 6.96 5.79 -15.43
C ILE A 181 7.65 5.07 -16.60
N ARG A 182 7.03 4.06 -17.19
CA ARG A 182 7.59 3.32 -18.33
C ARG A 182 7.96 4.22 -19.50
N SER A 183 7.11 5.22 -19.81
CA SER A 183 7.31 6.09 -20.98
C SER A 183 8.27 7.23 -20.73
N ASN A 184 8.34 7.77 -19.52
CA ASN A 184 9.11 8.99 -19.25
C ASN A 184 10.36 8.76 -18.41
N TYR A 185 10.42 7.67 -17.62
CA TYR A 185 11.48 7.32 -16.67
C TYR A 185 11.71 5.82 -16.66
N PRO A 186 12.05 5.20 -17.81
CA PRO A 186 12.21 3.74 -17.93
C PRO A 186 13.26 3.19 -16.96
N GLU A 187 14.25 3.98 -16.58
CA GLU A 187 15.28 3.63 -15.60
C GLU A 187 14.74 3.53 -14.17
N LEU A 188 13.59 4.15 -13.87
CA LEU A 188 12.89 4.07 -12.59
C LEU A 188 11.78 3.01 -12.58
N MET A 189 11.58 2.29 -13.68
CA MET A 189 10.61 1.21 -13.78
C MET A 189 11.25 -0.09 -13.28
N PRO A 190 10.70 -0.76 -12.24
CA PRO A 190 11.18 -2.07 -11.84
C PRO A 190 10.90 -3.11 -12.91
N SER A 191 11.72 -4.14 -12.97
CA SER A 191 11.43 -5.34 -13.75
C SER A 191 10.26 -6.13 -13.11
N MET A 192 9.62 -7.00 -13.91
CA MET A 192 8.58 -7.91 -13.40
C MET A 192 9.13 -8.81 -12.27
N GLN A 193 10.38 -9.25 -12.36
CA GLN A 193 11.04 -10.06 -11.34
C GLN A 193 11.20 -9.29 -10.02
N GLU A 194 11.56 -8.02 -10.07
CA GLU A 194 11.69 -7.17 -8.88
C GLU A 194 10.32 -6.94 -8.23
N CYS A 195 9.26 -6.71 -9.02
CA CYS A 195 7.90 -6.62 -8.52
C CYS A 195 7.44 -7.94 -7.86
N ASN A 196 7.72 -9.09 -8.46
CA ASN A 196 7.41 -10.42 -7.90
C ASN A 196 8.19 -10.72 -6.62
N ASN A 197 9.39 -10.17 -6.47
CA ASN A 197 10.16 -10.27 -5.23
C ASN A 197 9.69 -9.27 -4.17
N PHE A 198 9.03 -8.19 -4.57
CA PHE A 198 8.54 -7.16 -3.66
C PHE A 198 7.22 -7.58 -2.99
N ALA A 199 6.22 -8.02 -3.74
CA ALA A 199 4.93 -8.33 -3.15
C ALA A 199 4.17 -9.45 -3.90
N LEU A 200 3.30 -10.12 -3.15
CA LEU A 200 2.39 -11.15 -3.66
C LEU A 200 1.01 -10.55 -3.95
N GLU A 201 0.44 -10.96 -5.07
CA GLU A 201 -0.99 -10.81 -5.39
C GLU A 201 -1.40 -12.01 -6.25
N SER A 202 -1.54 -11.83 -7.58
CA SER A 202 -1.76 -12.95 -8.53
C SER A 202 -0.49 -13.77 -8.76
N TRP A 203 0.66 -13.13 -8.59
CA TRP A 203 2.02 -13.66 -8.78
C TRP A 203 2.90 -13.15 -7.64
N GLY A 204 4.08 -13.72 -7.52
CA GLY A 204 5.09 -13.26 -6.59
C GLY A 204 5.94 -14.39 -6.01
N ASN A 205 7.01 -14.03 -5.32
CA ASN A 205 7.91 -14.95 -4.65
C ASN A 205 7.68 -14.90 -3.13
N PRO A 206 7.13 -15.96 -2.51
CA PRO A 206 6.83 -15.97 -1.08
C PRO A 206 8.06 -15.83 -0.19
N ASN A 207 9.24 -16.26 -0.68
CA ASN A 207 10.47 -16.21 0.08
C ASN A 207 11.08 -14.81 0.19
N THR A 208 10.75 -13.91 -0.73
CA THR A 208 11.29 -12.55 -0.78
C THR A 208 10.25 -11.46 -0.54
N ALA A 209 8.98 -11.73 -0.87
CA ALA A 209 7.92 -10.74 -0.79
C ALA A 209 7.82 -10.11 0.60
N ILE A 210 7.76 -8.79 0.64
CA ILE A 210 7.60 -8.01 1.87
C ILE A 210 6.16 -7.95 2.35
N GLY A 211 5.21 -8.28 1.48
CA GLY A 211 3.79 -8.29 1.81
C GLY A 211 2.89 -8.90 0.75
N ILE A 212 1.62 -8.92 1.07
CA ILE A 212 0.55 -9.49 0.25
C ILE A 212 -0.52 -8.41 0.03
N HIS A 213 -1.03 -8.31 -1.19
CA HIS A 213 -2.21 -7.55 -1.54
C HIS A 213 -3.36 -8.49 -1.90
N GLY A 214 -4.60 -8.07 -1.60
CA GLY A 214 -5.78 -8.87 -1.93
C GLY A 214 -5.89 -10.16 -1.11
N THR A 215 -5.63 -10.08 0.19
CA THR A 215 -5.72 -11.23 1.12
C THR A 215 -7.09 -11.89 1.17
N ASP A 216 -8.12 -11.22 0.66
CA ASP A 216 -9.51 -11.67 0.56
C ASP A 216 -9.88 -12.26 -0.81
N LYS A 217 -9.04 -12.09 -1.83
CA LYS A 217 -9.39 -12.40 -3.24
C LYS A 217 -8.72 -13.63 -3.86
N TYR A 218 -7.68 -14.16 -3.25
CA TYR A 218 -6.98 -15.40 -3.66
C TYR A 218 -6.60 -15.55 -5.12
N TYR A 219 -5.75 -14.73 -5.60
CA TYR A 219 -5.20 -14.90 -6.95
C TYR A 219 -3.93 -15.75 -6.99
N CYS A 220 -3.27 -15.98 -5.85
CA CYS A 220 -2.14 -16.91 -5.72
C CYS A 220 -2.63 -18.33 -5.41
N SER A 221 -1.81 -19.36 -5.69
CA SER A 221 -2.18 -20.73 -5.32
C SER A 221 -2.31 -20.86 -3.80
N PRO A 222 -3.25 -21.69 -3.30
CA PRO A 222 -3.38 -21.96 -1.87
C PRO A 222 -2.07 -22.46 -1.24
N GLU A 223 -1.28 -23.23 -1.99
CA GLU A 223 -0.01 -23.80 -1.57
C GLU A 223 1.02 -22.71 -1.28
N LEU A 224 1.11 -21.70 -2.16
CA LEU A 224 2.01 -20.54 -2.02
C LEU A 224 1.73 -19.79 -0.70
N PHE A 225 0.46 -19.54 -0.40
CA PHE A 225 0.06 -18.87 0.83
C PHE A 225 0.37 -19.72 2.07
N ILE A 226 0.17 -21.03 2.00
CA ILE A 226 0.50 -21.96 3.10
C ILE A 226 2.01 -21.95 3.39
N GLU A 227 2.87 -21.91 2.37
CA GLU A 227 4.32 -21.81 2.54
C GLU A 227 4.71 -20.50 3.26
N VAL A 228 4.15 -19.36 2.81
CA VAL A 228 4.39 -18.07 3.47
C VAL A 228 4.03 -18.12 4.95
N PHE A 229 2.84 -18.67 5.29
CA PHE A 229 2.41 -18.73 6.69
C PHE A 229 3.25 -19.68 7.53
N LYS A 230 3.69 -20.80 6.99
CA LYS A 230 4.60 -21.71 7.69
C LYS A 230 5.95 -21.06 7.99
N SER A 231 6.50 -20.29 7.05
CA SER A 231 7.76 -19.57 7.24
C SER A 231 7.69 -18.42 8.27
N LEU A 232 6.48 -17.94 8.59
CA LEU A 232 6.25 -16.89 9.58
C LEU A 232 5.94 -17.42 10.99
N GLU A 233 5.66 -18.73 11.10
CA GLU A 233 5.42 -19.43 12.39
C GLU A 233 6.70 -20.05 12.96
N SER A 234 7.76 -20.21 12.14
CA SER A 234 9.10 -20.66 12.52
C SER A 234 9.95 -19.53 13.08
#